data_18c1526aca2d58da0033a58b0c3aeadb
#
_entry.id   18c1526aca2d58da0033a58b0c3aeadb
#
_cell.length_a   1.000
_cell.length_b   1.000
_cell.length_c   1.000
_cell.angle_alpha   90.00
_cell.angle_beta   90.00
_cell.angle_gamma   90.00
#
_symmetry.space_group_name_H-M   'P 1'
#
loop_
_entity.id
_entity.type
_entity.pdbx_description
1 polymer ?
#
loop_
_entity_poly.entity_id
_entity_poly.type
_entity_poly.pdbx_seq_one_letter_code
_entity_poly.pdbx_strand_id
1 'polypeptide(L)'
;KVPAAASMPHNASGKRIGKRRGRNPHAIVASPDISEKLLTIDSVYRRLGWRTPNGCSSCRPAINYYLISSWPKEAKDDPQSRYINERSHANIQKDGTYSVIPRMWGGETTPDELRRIADAADKYKVRTVKVTGGQRLDLLGVKKEDLPAIWKDIGMPSGHAYAKALRTVKTCVGSEWCRFGTQDSTKMGQDLERALWRMYAPHKVKLAVSGCPRNCA
;
A
#
# COMPACT_ATOMS: atom_id res chain seq x y z
N LYS A 1 22.10 -18.42 -6.28
CA LYS A 1 21.04 -19.40 -5.93
C LYS A 1 19.75 -18.64 -5.71
N VAL A 2 18.81 -18.79 -6.63
CA VAL A 2 17.45 -18.22 -6.56
C VAL A 2 16.68 -19.04 -5.52
N PRO A 3 15.99 -18.42 -4.54
CA PRO A 3 15.19 -19.17 -3.59
C PRO A 3 13.97 -19.80 -4.29
N ALA A 4 13.63 -21.02 -3.89
CA ALA A 4 12.54 -21.83 -4.41
C ALA A 4 11.20 -21.09 -4.32
N ALA A 5 10.38 -21.24 -5.33
CA ALA A 5 9.06 -20.65 -5.47
C ALA A 5 8.15 -21.11 -4.31
N ALA A 6 7.51 -20.12 -3.68
CA ALA A 6 6.50 -20.33 -2.66
C ALA A 6 5.36 -21.22 -3.21
N SER A 7 4.95 -22.23 -2.44
CA SER A 7 3.89 -23.16 -2.76
C SER A 7 2.56 -22.42 -3.02
N MET A 8 1.87 -22.83 -4.09
CA MET A 8 0.58 -22.25 -4.46
C MET A 8 -0.52 -22.64 -3.46
N PRO A 9 -1.49 -21.74 -3.22
CA PRO A 9 -2.61 -22.04 -2.34
C PRO A 9 -3.51 -23.14 -2.92
N HIS A 10 -3.96 -24.03 -2.06
CA HIS A 10 -4.94 -25.08 -2.36
C HIS A 10 -6.35 -24.60 -1.98
N ASN A 11 -7.37 -25.05 -2.69
CA ASN A 11 -8.76 -24.83 -2.27
C ASN A 11 -9.14 -25.76 -1.10
N ALA A 12 -10.30 -25.52 -0.48
CA ALA A 12 -10.81 -26.32 0.64
C ALA A 12 -10.95 -27.84 0.37
N SER A 13 -10.82 -28.29 -0.87
CA SER A 13 -10.83 -29.71 -1.29
C SER A 13 -9.44 -30.25 -1.64
N GLY A 14 -8.36 -29.53 -1.33
CA GLY A 14 -6.98 -30.00 -1.55
C GLY A 14 -6.51 -30.04 -3.01
N LYS A 15 -7.32 -29.59 -3.96
CA LYS A 15 -6.92 -29.51 -5.38
C LYS A 15 -6.14 -28.22 -5.64
N ARG A 16 -4.98 -28.34 -6.28
CA ARG A 16 -4.22 -27.19 -6.79
C ARG A 16 -5.14 -26.36 -7.68
N ILE A 17 -5.24 -25.06 -7.38
CA ILE A 17 -5.94 -24.10 -8.22
C ILE A 17 -5.10 -23.94 -9.48
N GLY A 18 -5.40 -24.73 -10.50
CA GLY A 18 -4.65 -24.80 -11.73
C GLY A 18 -4.65 -23.46 -12.48
N LYS A 19 -3.46 -22.93 -12.72
CA LYS A 19 -3.26 -21.96 -13.81
C LYS A 19 -3.67 -22.66 -15.11
N ARG A 20 -4.68 -22.15 -15.82
CA ARG A 20 -4.79 -22.49 -17.25
C ARG A 20 -3.51 -21.99 -17.91
N ARG A 21 -2.76 -22.92 -18.51
CA ARG A 21 -1.67 -22.58 -19.43
C ARG A 21 -2.27 -21.71 -20.56
N GLY A 22 -1.77 -20.54 -20.74
CA GLY A 22 -1.98 -19.81 -21.94
C GLY A 22 -2.57 -18.41 -21.76
N ARG A 23 -1.83 -17.46 -21.49
CA ARG A 23 -1.82 -16.00 -21.71
C ARG A 23 -1.48 -15.27 -20.42
N ASN A 24 -0.24 -14.81 -20.40
CA ASN A 24 0.26 -13.93 -19.36
C ASN A 24 -0.53 -12.61 -19.42
N PRO A 25 -1.24 -12.20 -18.36
CA PRO A 25 -1.95 -10.91 -18.34
C PRO A 25 -1.06 -9.74 -18.73
N HIS A 26 0.21 -9.80 -18.34
CA HIS A 26 1.21 -8.79 -18.71
C HIS A 26 1.45 -8.71 -20.22
N ALA A 27 1.46 -9.86 -20.92
CA ALA A 27 1.68 -9.90 -22.35
C ALA A 27 0.50 -9.32 -23.14
N ILE A 28 -0.72 -9.42 -22.62
CA ILE A 28 -1.92 -8.90 -23.31
C ILE A 28 -2.04 -7.39 -23.15
N VAL A 29 -1.75 -6.85 -21.96
CA VAL A 29 -1.80 -5.41 -21.73
C VAL A 29 -0.57 -4.69 -22.29
N ALA A 30 0.57 -5.38 -22.37
CA ALA A 30 1.83 -4.83 -22.89
C ALA A 30 2.09 -5.13 -24.39
N SER A 31 1.21 -5.86 -25.07
CA SER A 31 1.37 -6.17 -26.49
C SER A 31 1.01 -4.96 -27.35
N PRO A 32 1.86 -4.56 -28.30
CA PRO A 32 1.54 -3.47 -29.22
C PRO A 32 0.43 -3.81 -30.23
N ASP A 33 0.01 -5.06 -30.30
CA ASP A 33 -1.07 -5.54 -31.18
C ASP A 33 -2.44 -5.53 -30.48
N ILE A 34 -2.74 -4.46 -29.75
CA ILE A 34 -4.03 -4.30 -29.08
C ILE A 34 -5.00 -3.61 -30.05
N SER A 35 -5.62 -4.41 -30.89
CA SER A 35 -6.77 -3.99 -31.70
C SER A 35 -8.00 -3.64 -30.84
N GLU A 36 -8.05 -4.10 -29.59
CA GLU A 36 -9.10 -3.83 -28.60
C GLU A 36 -8.55 -2.95 -27.49
N LYS A 37 -9.05 -1.72 -27.36
CA LYS A 37 -8.79 -0.86 -26.19
C LYS A 37 -9.44 -1.45 -24.94
N LEU A 38 -8.65 -2.11 -24.10
CA LEU A 38 -9.10 -2.59 -22.81
C LEU A 38 -8.77 -1.53 -21.75
N LEU A 39 -9.75 -0.74 -21.35
CA LEU A 39 -9.55 0.43 -20.47
C LEU A 39 -9.84 0.16 -18.99
N THR A 40 -10.39 -1.02 -18.67
CA THR A 40 -10.74 -1.40 -17.30
C THR A 40 -10.25 -2.79 -16.97
N ILE A 41 -10.02 -3.05 -15.68
CA ILE A 41 -9.64 -4.38 -15.18
C ILE A 41 -10.68 -5.44 -15.55
N ASP A 42 -11.96 -5.09 -15.46
CA ASP A 42 -13.06 -6.01 -15.78
C ASP A 42 -13.10 -6.38 -17.26
N SER A 43 -12.75 -5.45 -18.15
CA SER A 43 -12.63 -5.76 -19.58
C SER A 43 -11.49 -6.74 -19.84
N VAL A 44 -10.36 -6.57 -19.16
CA VAL A 44 -9.23 -7.51 -19.24
C VAL A 44 -9.62 -8.90 -18.71
N TYR A 45 -10.30 -8.96 -17.57
CA TYR A 45 -10.73 -10.24 -17.00
C TYR A 45 -11.75 -10.97 -17.89
N ARG A 46 -12.72 -10.25 -18.44
CA ARG A 46 -13.68 -10.81 -19.40
C ARG A 46 -12.98 -11.34 -20.65
N ARG A 47 -12.09 -10.55 -21.22
CA ARG A 47 -11.33 -10.93 -22.43
C ARG A 47 -10.47 -12.18 -22.23
N LEU A 48 -9.93 -12.35 -20.99
CA LEU A 48 -9.12 -13.50 -20.62
C LEU A 48 -9.92 -14.72 -20.16
N GLY A 49 -11.24 -14.60 -20.02
CA GLY A 49 -12.07 -15.64 -19.42
C GLY A 49 -11.66 -15.95 -17.99
N TRP A 50 -11.36 -14.93 -17.20
CA TRP A 50 -10.88 -15.11 -15.82
C TRP A 50 -11.96 -15.69 -14.93
N ARG A 51 -11.63 -16.75 -14.17
CA ARG A 51 -12.62 -17.49 -13.37
C ARG A 51 -13.12 -16.72 -12.14
N THR A 52 -12.30 -15.81 -11.60
CA THR A 52 -12.63 -15.03 -10.42
C THR A 52 -12.91 -13.57 -10.84
N PRO A 53 -14.13 -13.05 -10.64
CA PRO A 53 -14.50 -11.71 -11.12
C PRO A 53 -13.59 -10.60 -10.58
N ASN A 54 -13.11 -10.78 -9.35
CA ASN A 54 -12.26 -9.79 -8.67
C ASN A 54 -10.76 -10.02 -8.88
N GLY A 55 -10.38 -11.07 -9.64
CA GLY A 55 -8.99 -11.43 -9.83
C GLY A 55 -8.28 -11.86 -8.53
N CYS A 56 -6.97 -11.67 -8.49
CA CYS A 56 -6.17 -11.97 -7.31
C CYS A 56 -5.30 -10.79 -6.90
N SER A 57 -4.79 -10.86 -5.67
CA SER A 57 -3.93 -9.85 -5.06
C SER A 57 -2.66 -9.49 -5.85
N SER A 58 -2.21 -10.37 -6.71
CA SER A 58 -1.02 -10.13 -7.53
C SER A 58 -1.39 -9.56 -8.90
N CYS A 59 -2.47 -10.05 -9.52
CA CYS A 59 -2.81 -9.70 -10.89
C CYS A 59 -3.54 -8.36 -10.98
N ARG A 60 -4.48 -8.09 -10.08
CA ARG A 60 -5.28 -6.86 -10.13
C ARG A 60 -4.45 -5.57 -10.09
N PRO A 61 -3.52 -5.38 -9.13
CA PRO A 61 -2.66 -4.19 -9.12
C PRO A 61 -1.77 -4.07 -10.35
N ALA A 62 -1.24 -5.19 -10.85
CA ALA A 62 -0.38 -5.19 -12.03
C ALA A 62 -1.16 -4.79 -13.30
N ILE A 63 -2.36 -5.35 -13.49
CA ILE A 63 -3.23 -4.98 -14.62
C ILE A 63 -3.56 -3.50 -14.56
N ASN A 64 -3.98 -2.98 -13.40
CA ASN A 64 -4.28 -1.57 -13.26
C ASN A 64 -3.09 -0.67 -13.61
N TYR A 65 -1.89 -1.01 -13.13
CA TYR A 65 -0.67 -0.30 -13.49
C TYR A 65 -0.44 -0.27 -15.02
N TYR A 66 -0.57 -1.42 -15.69
CA TYR A 66 -0.38 -1.49 -17.14
C TYR A 66 -1.45 -0.72 -17.91
N LEU A 67 -2.71 -0.77 -17.47
CA LEU A 67 -3.79 0.00 -18.09
C LEU A 67 -3.50 1.50 -18.03
N ILE A 68 -3.14 2.02 -16.86
CA ILE A 68 -2.82 3.44 -16.68
C ILE A 68 -1.56 3.83 -17.46
N SER A 69 -0.55 2.96 -17.49
CA SER A 69 0.70 3.24 -18.22
C SER A 69 0.50 3.23 -19.73
N SER A 70 -0.38 2.35 -20.24
CA SER A 70 -0.64 2.24 -21.67
C SER A 70 -1.62 3.30 -22.18
N TRP A 71 -2.61 3.67 -21.38
CA TRP A 71 -3.64 4.65 -21.73
C TRP A 71 -3.84 5.70 -20.62
N PRO A 72 -2.85 6.57 -20.38
CA PRO A 72 -2.83 7.46 -19.20
C PRO A 72 -3.98 8.48 -19.17
N LYS A 73 -4.57 8.81 -20.33
CA LYS A 73 -5.70 9.74 -20.43
C LYS A 73 -7.08 9.06 -20.45
N GLU A 74 -7.12 7.76 -20.71
CA GLU A 74 -8.37 7.05 -20.99
C GLU A 74 -8.66 5.96 -19.97
N ALA A 75 -7.64 5.27 -19.47
CA ALA A 75 -7.82 4.22 -18.47
C ALA A 75 -8.19 4.82 -17.12
N LYS A 76 -9.20 4.23 -16.50
CA LYS A 76 -9.66 4.64 -15.17
C LYS A 76 -8.88 3.90 -14.09
N ASP A 77 -8.26 4.66 -13.18
CA ASP A 77 -7.61 4.09 -12.00
C ASP A 77 -8.60 3.29 -11.14
N ASP A 78 -8.20 2.09 -10.74
CA ASP A 78 -8.95 1.24 -9.82
C ASP A 78 -8.41 1.37 -8.39
N PRO A 79 -9.05 2.16 -7.51
CA PRO A 79 -8.59 2.34 -6.13
C PRO A 79 -8.48 1.02 -5.35
N GLN A 80 -9.30 0.03 -5.66
CA GLN A 80 -9.27 -1.28 -5.00
C GLN A 80 -8.00 -2.06 -5.30
N SER A 81 -7.37 -1.81 -6.43
CA SER A 81 -6.11 -2.46 -6.78
C SER A 81 -4.97 -2.16 -5.81
N ARG A 82 -5.06 -1.07 -5.04
CA ARG A 82 -4.07 -0.71 -4.01
C ARG A 82 -4.19 -1.55 -2.75
N TYR A 83 -5.37 -2.07 -2.49
CA TYR A 83 -5.77 -2.68 -1.22
C TYR A 83 -6.32 -4.09 -1.37
N ILE A 84 -5.92 -4.79 -2.41
CA ILE A 84 -6.58 -6.05 -2.80
C ILE A 84 -6.44 -7.16 -1.76
N ASN A 85 -5.36 -7.18 -1.00
CA ASN A 85 -5.10 -8.17 0.04
C ASN A 85 -5.59 -7.74 1.40
N GLU A 86 -5.78 -6.44 1.57
CA GLU A 86 -6.11 -5.81 2.82
C GLU A 86 -7.36 -4.99 2.62
N ARG A 87 -8.01 -4.65 3.71
CA ARG A 87 -9.10 -3.69 3.70
C ARG A 87 -8.53 -2.29 3.45
N SER A 88 -9.30 -1.43 2.82
CA SER A 88 -8.84 -0.13 2.29
C SER A 88 -7.99 0.70 3.27
N HIS A 89 -8.17 0.54 4.55
CA HIS A 89 -7.50 1.34 5.58
C HIS A 89 -6.90 0.50 6.71
N ALA A 90 -6.81 -0.82 6.54
CA ALA A 90 -6.27 -1.70 7.57
C ALA A 90 -5.75 -2.99 6.96
N ASN A 91 -4.74 -3.58 7.58
CA ASN A 91 -4.16 -4.85 7.18
C ASN A 91 -4.66 -5.98 8.10
N ILE A 92 -5.15 -7.07 7.52
CA ILE A 92 -5.57 -8.24 8.28
C ILE A 92 -4.36 -8.94 8.90
N GLN A 93 -4.47 -9.31 10.17
CA GLN A 93 -3.45 -10.00 10.93
C GLN A 93 -3.74 -11.50 11.06
N LYS A 94 -2.77 -12.25 11.59
CA LYS A 94 -2.85 -13.71 11.72
C LYS A 94 -4.07 -14.18 12.53
N ASP A 95 -4.46 -13.43 13.54
CA ASP A 95 -5.58 -13.75 14.45
C ASP A 95 -6.94 -13.20 13.96
N GLY A 96 -7.00 -12.66 12.74
CA GLY A 96 -8.20 -12.08 12.15
C GLY A 96 -8.48 -10.64 12.58
N THR A 97 -7.69 -10.06 13.47
CA THR A 97 -7.72 -8.63 13.80
C THR A 97 -7.03 -7.80 12.72
N TYR A 98 -6.98 -6.50 12.90
CA TYR A 98 -6.43 -5.57 11.93
C TYR A 98 -5.35 -4.69 12.53
N SER A 99 -4.40 -4.33 11.68
CA SER A 99 -3.38 -3.31 11.91
C SER A 99 -3.85 -1.98 11.30
N VAL A 100 -3.81 -0.91 12.08
CA VAL A 100 -4.18 0.45 11.66
C VAL A 100 -2.95 1.33 11.80
N ILE A 101 -2.53 1.96 10.68
CA ILE A 101 -1.35 2.83 10.65
C ILE A 101 -1.76 4.22 10.16
N PRO A 102 -1.87 5.20 11.04
CA PRO A 102 -2.08 6.60 10.67
C PRO A 102 -0.91 7.14 9.85
N ARG A 103 -1.20 8.12 9.00
CA ARG A 103 -0.20 8.78 8.18
C ARG A 103 0.54 9.85 8.99
N MET A 104 1.84 9.73 9.00
CA MET A 104 2.77 10.74 9.53
C MET A 104 3.65 11.18 8.37
N TRP A 105 3.41 12.39 7.85
CA TRP A 105 4.08 12.91 6.67
C TRP A 105 5.56 13.14 6.94
N GLY A 106 6.44 12.48 6.17
CA GLY A 106 7.88 12.54 6.41
C GLY A 106 8.32 11.98 7.77
N GLY A 107 7.44 11.26 8.47
CA GLY A 107 7.70 10.75 9.83
C GLY A 107 7.39 11.74 10.94
N GLU A 108 6.89 12.94 10.62
CA GLU A 108 6.45 13.93 11.61
C GLU A 108 5.03 13.69 12.10
N THR A 109 4.78 14.09 13.34
CA THR A 109 3.46 14.12 13.97
C THR A 109 3.40 15.25 14.99
N THR A 110 2.20 15.56 15.46
CA THR A 110 1.98 16.61 16.47
C THR A 110 1.57 15.99 17.82
N PRO A 111 1.75 16.73 18.93
CA PRO A 111 1.25 16.27 20.24
C PRO A 111 -0.25 15.95 20.21
N ASP A 112 -1.06 16.70 19.47
CA ASP A 112 -2.50 16.46 19.37
C ASP A 112 -2.82 15.19 18.58
N GLU A 113 -2.10 14.92 17.50
CA GLU A 113 -2.21 13.66 16.77
C GLU A 113 -1.83 12.46 17.65
N LEU A 114 -0.75 12.58 18.42
CA LEU A 114 -0.34 11.55 19.37
C LEU A 114 -1.41 11.29 20.44
N ARG A 115 -2.03 12.36 21.00
CA ARG A 115 -3.12 12.23 21.96
C ARG A 115 -4.31 11.49 21.34
N ARG A 116 -4.75 11.90 20.15
CA ARG A 116 -5.87 11.22 19.46
C ARG A 116 -5.56 9.76 19.17
N ILE A 117 -4.32 9.42 18.83
CA ILE A 117 -3.92 8.03 18.65
C ILE A 117 -3.98 7.27 19.97
N ALA A 118 -3.49 7.86 21.08
CA ALA A 118 -3.52 7.25 22.39
C ALA A 118 -4.97 7.05 22.89
N ASP A 119 -5.80 8.09 22.79
CA ASP A 119 -7.22 8.04 23.18
C ASP A 119 -7.97 6.97 22.39
N ALA A 120 -7.71 6.89 21.07
CA ALA A 120 -8.29 5.85 20.23
C ALA A 120 -7.79 4.46 20.63
N ALA A 121 -6.51 4.31 20.91
CA ALA A 121 -5.95 3.03 21.35
C ALA A 121 -6.60 2.54 22.65
N ASP A 122 -6.81 3.41 23.62
CA ASP A 122 -7.49 3.10 24.89
C ASP A 122 -8.97 2.77 24.66
N LYS A 123 -9.68 3.61 23.93
CA LYS A 123 -11.11 3.45 23.63
C LYS A 123 -11.43 2.11 22.96
N TYR A 124 -10.63 1.74 21.95
CA TYR A 124 -10.83 0.50 21.19
C TYR A 124 -10.03 -0.68 21.72
N LYS A 125 -9.42 -0.53 22.90
CA LYS A 125 -8.64 -1.58 23.59
C LYS A 125 -7.59 -2.21 22.68
N VAL A 126 -6.85 -1.35 21.97
CA VAL A 126 -5.77 -1.77 21.09
C VAL A 126 -4.72 -2.52 21.89
N ARG A 127 -4.41 -3.75 21.48
CA ARG A 127 -3.54 -4.64 22.27
C ARG A 127 -2.08 -4.20 22.31
N THR A 128 -1.63 -3.58 21.21
CA THR A 128 -0.23 -3.14 21.09
C THR A 128 -0.15 -1.94 20.16
N VAL A 129 0.53 -0.90 20.59
CA VAL A 129 0.98 0.21 19.74
C VAL A 129 2.47 0.02 19.49
N LYS A 130 2.87 -0.04 18.22
CA LYS A 130 4.25 -0.30 17.82
C LYS A 130 4.82 0.82 16.96
N VAL A 131 6.01 1.30 17.31
CA VAL A 131 6.81 2.16 16.42
C VAL A 131 7.38 1.32 15.30
N THR A 132 7.13 1.73 14.06
CA THR A 132 7.56 0.98 12.86
C THR A 132 8.84 1.56 12.26
N GLY A 133 9.58 0.73 11.54
CA GLY A 133 10.74 1.20 10.77
C GLY A 133 10.41 2.17 9.62
N GLY A 134 9.13 2.47 9.40
CA GLY A 134 8.66 3.49 8.46
C GLY A 134 8.35 4.84 9.14
N GLN A 135 8.82 5.05 10.37
CA GLN A 135 8.56 6.26 11.16
C GLN A 135 7.07 6.52 11.37
N ARG A 136 6.31 5.48 11.72
CA ARG A 136 4.86 5.55 11.99
C ARG A 136 4.53 4.69 13.20
N LEU A 137 3.36 4.95 13.76
CA LEU A 137 2.75 4.10 14.78
C LEU A 137 1.81 3.08 14.11
N ASP A 138 1.85 1.85 14.60
CA ASP A 138 1.00 0.74 14.16
C ASP A 138 0.15 0.26 15.33
N LEU A 139 -1.16 0.39 15.20
CA LEU A 139 -2.14 -0.06 16.18
C LEU A 139 -2.54 -1.49 15.82
N LEU A 140 -2.13 -2.45 16.64
CA LEU A 140 -2.30 -3.87 16.40
C LEU A 140 -3.45 -4.45 17.26
N GLY A 141 -4.22 -5.36 16.67
CA GLY A 141 -5.31 -6.04 17.36
C GLY A 141 -6.65 -5.31 17.29
N VAL A 142 -6.84 -4.42 16.29
CA VAL A 142 -8.10 -3.70 16.07
C VAL A 142 -9.14 -4.66 15.49
N LYS A 143 -10.37 -4.64 16.01
CA LYS A 143 -11.47 -5.43 15.48
C LYS A 143 -11.99 -4.82 14.17
N LYS A 144 -12.52 -5.68 13.28
CA LYS A 144 -13.02 -5.25 11.97
C LYS A 144 -14.14 -4.22 12.08
N GLU A 145 -15.06 -4.43 12.98
CA GLU A 145 -16.22 -3.57 13.24
C GLU A 145 -15.84 -2.18 13.74
N ASP A 146 -14.71 -2.05 14.43
CA ASP A 146 -14.21 -0.79 14.99
C ASP A 146 -13.47 0.08 13.95
N LEU A 147 -13.11 -0.47 12.79
CA LEU A 147 -12.29 0.24 11.80
C LEU A 147 -12.86 1.59 11.35
N PRO A 148 -14.15 1.74 11.02
CA PRO A 148 -14.68 3.05 10.62
C PRO A 148 -14.64 4.07 11.75
N ALA A 149 -14.92 3.64 12.98
CA ALA A 149 -14.99 4.50 14.15
C ALA A 149 -13.59 4.94 14.59
N ILE A 150 -12.62 4.03 14.65
CA ILE A 150 -11.24 4.37 15.03
C ILE A 150 -10.59 5.35 14.03
N TRP A 151 -10.85 5.21 12.73
CA TRP A 151 -10.36 6.17 11.74
C TRP A 151 -11.00 7.55 11.90
N LYS A 152 -12.28 7.60 12.24
CA LYS A 152 -12.97 8.86 12.53
C LYS A 152 -12.39 9.56 13.76
N ASP A 153 -12.14 8.82 14.83
CA ASP A 153 -11.61 9.36 16.08
C ASP A 153 -10.16 9.83 15.95
N ILE A 154 -9.33 9.07 15.27
CA ILE A 154 -7.93 9.47 14.98
C ILE A 154 -7.90 10.72 14.09
N GLY A 155 -8.81 10.85 13.13
CA GLY A 155 -8.90 12.02 12.25
C GLY A 155 -7.67 12.22 11.34
N MET A 156 -6.87 11.19 11.13
CA MET A 156 -5.67 11.21 10.28
C MET A 156 -5.87 10.34 9.05
N PRO A 157 -5.27 10.69 7.90
CA PRO A 157 -5.30 9.82 6.72
C PRO A 157 -4.63 8.47 6.98
N SER A 158 -5.03 7.45 6.22
CA SER A 158 -4.32 6.17 6.24
C SER A 158 -2.89 6.31 5.74
N GLY A 159 -1.95 5.68 6.43
CA GLY A 159 -0.53 5.63 6.06
C GLY A 159 -0.23 4.80 4.81
N HIS A 160 -1.26 4.20 4.17
CA HIS A 160 -1.09 3.30 3.02
C HIS A 160 0.04 2.28 3.22
N ALA A 161 0.10 1.72 4.43
CA ALA A 161 1.20 0.85 4.85
C ALA A 161 1.08 -0.57 4.29
N TYR A 162 0.07 -0.84 3.50
CA TYR A 162 -0.37 -2.16 3.09
C TYR A 162 -0.13 -2.41 1.61
N ALA A 163 -0.16 -3.67 1.23
CA ALA A 163 -0.10 -4.15 -0.15
C ALA A 163 1.03 -3.52 -0.98
N LYS A 164 0.73 -3.18 -2.20
CA LYS A 164 1.68 -2.61 -3.17
C LYS A 164 1.62 -1.08 -3.26
N ALA A 165 1.11 -0.42 -2.23
CA ALA A 165 1.08 1.03 -2.16
C ALA A 165 2.48 1.64 -2.07
N LEU A 166 2.62 2.88 -2.53
CA LEU A 166 3.75 3.72 -2.19
C LEU A 166 3.69 4.04 -0.69
N ARG A 167 4.79 3.74 -0.01
CA ARG A 167 4.90 3.91 1.44
C ARG A 167 5.15 5.37 1.80
N THR A 168 5.09 5.69 3.08
CA THR A 168 5.58 6.97 3.58
C THR A 168 7.06 7.15 3.26
N VAL A 169 7.48 8.38 3.10
CA VAL A 169 8.88 8.74 2.94
C VAL A 169 9.49 8.90 4.32
N LYS A 170 10.53 8.13 4.62
CA LYS A 170 11.32 8.34 5.85
C LYS A 170 12.22 9.55 5.69
N THR A 171 12.43 10.29 6.76
CA THR A 171 13.34 11.43 6.76
C THR A 171 14.28 11.37 7.96
N CYS A 172 15.45 11.94 7.82
CA CYS A 172 16.21 12.35 9.01
C CYS A 172 15.75 13.76 9.42
N VAL A 173 16.22 14.25 10.55
CA VAL A 173 15.78 15.54 11.10
C VAL A 173 16.27 16.78 10.33
N GLY A 174 17.10 16.59 9.31
CA GLY A 174 17.50 17.64 8.37
C GLY A 174 18.32 18.79 8.94
N SER A 175 18.44 19.87 8.14
CA SER A 175 19.21 21.06 8.51
C SER A 175 18.60 21.85 9.65
N GLU A 176 17.32 21.68 9.92
CA GLU A 176 16.65 22.42 11.01
C GLU A 176 17.14 21.98 12.40
N TRP A 177 17.33 20.68 12.60
CA TRP A 177 17.66 20.14 13.91
C TRP A 177 19.05 19.48 14.00
N CYS A 178 19.62 19.10 12.87
CA CYS A 178 20.90 18.40 12.86
C CYS A 178 22.07 19.35 12.59
N ARG A 179 23.06 19.42 13.50
CA ARG A 179 24.27 20.22 13.32
C ARG A 179 25.08 19.87 12.06
N PHE A 180 24.86 18.71 11.47
CA PHE A 180 25.51 18.27 10.23
C PHE A 180 24.60 18.32 9.02
N GLY A 181 23.33 18.70 9.22
CA GLY A 181 22.34 18.79 8.16
C GLY A 181 22.66 19.93 7.21
N THR A 182 22.73 19.62 5.93
CA THR A 182 22.98 20.60 4.87
C THR A 182 21.72 20.92 4.07
N GLN A 183 20.70 20.09 4.19
CA GLN A 183 19.44 20.21 3.47
C GLN A 183 18.25 19.87 4.37
N ASP A 184 17.10 20.49 4.08
CA ASP A 184 15.83 20.21 4.74
C ASP A 184 15.23 18.88 4.20
N SER A 185 15.63 17.78 4.81
CA SER A 185 15.15 16.45 4.43
C SER A 185 13.70 16.24 4.83
N THR A 186 13.23 16.84 5.90
CA THR A 186 11.85 16.70 6.36
C THR A 186 10.89 17.31 5.36
N LYS A 187 11.10 18.56 4.97
CA LYS A 187 10.27 19.23 3.96
C LYS A 187 10.30 18.49 2.63
N MET A 188 11.48 18.10 2.15
CA MET A 188 11.60 17.34 0.91
C MET A 188 10.88 15.99 0.98
N GLY A 189 10.99 15.28 2.10
CA GLY A 189 10.30 14.00 2.31
C GLY A 189 8.79 14.17 2.32
N GLN A 190 8.27 15.20 2.97
CA GLN A 190 6.84 15.52 2.96
C GLN A 190 6.33 15.88 1.58
N ASP A 191 7.07 16.71 0.84
CA ASP A 191 6.68 17.12 -0.51
C ASP A 191 6.64 15.93 -1.47
N LEU A 192 7.66 15.05 -1.41
CA LEU A 192 7.67 13.80 -2.15
C LEU A 192 6.50 12.90 -1.76
N GLU A 193 6.22 12.75 -0.48
CA GLU A 193 5.13 11.91 -0.02
C GLU A 193 3.76 12.43 -0.46
N ARG A 194 3.55 13.76 -0.44
CA ARG A 194 2.33 14.39 -0.96
C ARG A 194 2.19 14.21 -2.47
N ALA A 195 3.27 14.44 -3.22
CA ALA A 195 3.28 14.27 -4.67
C ALA A 195 2.99 12.83 -5.10
N LEU A 196 3.47 11.85 -4.33
CA LEU A 196 3.33 10.42 -4.63
C LEU A 196 2.11 9.78 -3.94
N TRP A 197 1.38 10.55 -3.13
CA TRP A 197 0.22 10.02 -2.41
C TRP A 197 -0.87 9.56 -3.37
N ARG A 198 -1.36 8.36 -3.13
CA ARG A 198 -2.36 7.67 -3.98
C ARG A 198 -1.86 7.28 -5.38
N MET A 199 -0.58 7.47 -5.67
CA MET A 199 -0.02 6.94 -6.90
C MET A 199 0.08 5.43 -6.89
N TYR A 200 0.14 4.88 -8.07
CA TYR A 200 0.16 3.45 -8.31
C TYR A 200 1.57 2.92 -8.52
N ALA A 201 1.84 1.73 -8.00
CA ALA A 201 3.06 0.99 -8.29
C ALA A 201 2.75 -0.50 -8.45
N PRO A 202 3.45 -1.22 -9.35
CA PRO A 202 3.28 -2.66 -9.51
C PRO A 202 3.75 -3.44 -8.28
N HIS A 203 4.57 -2.80 -7.45
CA HIS A 203 5.10 -3.34 -6.19
C HIS A 203 5.27 -2.24 -5.15
N LYS A 204 5.40 -2.63 -3.86
CA LYS A 204 5.65 -1.66 -2.79
C LYS A 204 6.95 -0.91 -3.05
N VAL A 205 6.92 0.41 -2.89
CA VAL A 205 8.08 1.28 -2.96
C VAL A 205 8.29 1.91 -1.57
N LYS A 206 9.51 1.87 -1.09
CA LYS A 206 9.94 2.54 0.14
C LYS A 206 10.92 3.65 -0.22
N LEU A 207 10.73 4.81 0.33
CA LEU A 207 11.54 5.99 0.09
C LEU A 207 12.14 6.49 1.40
N ALA A 208 13.30 7.12 1.28
CA ALA A 208 13.97 7.79 2.39
C ALA A 208 14.70 9.04 1.87
N VAL A 209 14.72 10.10 2.66
CA VAL A 209 15.44 11.34 2.36
C VAL A 209 16.39 11.66 3.50
N SER A 210 17.67 11.76 3.20
CA SER A 210 18.71 12.18 4.15
C SER A 210 19.19 13.58 3.83
N GLY A 211 19.35 14.42 4.84
CA GLY A 211 19.76 15.82 4.70
C GLY A 211 21.27 16.06 4.57
N CYS A 212 22.08 14.99 4.51
CA CYS A 212 23.53 15.06 4.31
C CYS A 212 24.10 13.68 3.92
N PRO A 213 25.39 13.59 3.52
CA PRO A 213 26.02 12.33 3.10
C PRO A 213 26.09 11.23 4.17
N ARG A 214 25.80 11.52 5.44
CA ARG A 214 25.79 10.53 6.53
C ARG A 214 24.65 9.50 6.41
N ASN A 215 23.63 9.81 5.61
CA ASN A 215 22.55 8.87 5.26
C ASN A 215 21.85 8.23 6.47
N CYS A 216 21.31 9.05 7.37
CA CYS A 216 20.69 8.61 8.63
C CYS A 216 19.20 8.22 8.50
N ALA A 217 18.53 8.37 7.32
CA ALA A 217 17.12 8.07 7.11
C ALA A 217 16.81 6.58 6.83
#